data_0e9d40fbc581fa433d27ddb491f46ae2
#
_entry.id   0e9d40fbc581fa433d27ddb491f46ae2
#
_cell.length_a   1.000
_cell.length_b   1.000
_cell.length_c   1.000
_cell.angle_alpha   90.00
_cell.angle_beta   90.00
_cell.angle_gamma   90.00
#
_symmetry.space_group_name_H-M   'P 1'
#
loop_
_entity.id
_entity.type
_entity.pdbx_description
1 polymer ?
#
loop_
_entity_poly.entity_id
_entity_poly.type
_entity_poly.pdbx_seq_one_letter_code
_entity_poly.pdbx_strand_id
1 'polypeptide(L)'
;ISITTADRNGETIPTGLHFENKDGDFKNDYRFMNTEIINEKLKTVKFRGVNWHVEVNPTVNAVQRFQFQAGANPEHNTFIAKTDGDQLKFTFGDVSSHGGEFTFATGVTGKITKAWSWPAAPVLGILKIADANNTKMSFSNDGAMQIELDSGIATYKYIIPANACLLYTSDAADD
;
A
#
# COMPACT_ATOMS: atom_id res chain seq x y z
N ILE A 1 -10.56 10.07 22.82
CA ILE A 1 -9.12 10.25 22.54
C ILE A 1 -8.68 11.51 23.24
N SER A 2 -7.57 11.47 23.97
CA SER A 2 -6.94 12.62 24.62
C SER A 2 -5.45 12.68 24.28
N ILE A 3 -4.88 13.89 24.38
CA ILE A 3 -3.44 14.08 24.20
C ILE A 3 -2.79 13.94 25.58
N THR A 4 -1.79 13.09 25.70
CA THR A 4 -0.91 13.03 26.88
C THR A 4 0.20 14.04 26.74
N THR A 5 0.53 14.73 27.84
CA THR A 5 1.53 15.80 27.87
C THR A 5 2.57 15.54 28.96
N ALA A 6 3.73 16.16 28.84
CA ALA A 6 4.75 16.23 29.89
C ALA A 6 5.38 17.63 29.93
N ASP A 7 5.77 18.08 31.12
CA ASP A 7 6.48 19.35 31.26
C ASP A 7 7.99 19.13 31.05
N ARG A 8 8.56 19.87 30.11
CA ARG A 8 10.01 19.94 29.87
C ARG A 8 10.46 21.37 29.80
N ASN A 9 11.41 21.72 30.65
CA ASN A 9 11.99 23.07 30.72
C ASN A 9 10.96 24.21 30.89
N GLY A 10 9.83 23.93 31.58
CA GLY A 10 8.76 24.91 31.80
C GLY A 10 7.74 25.01 30.65
N GLU A 11 7.84 24.15 29.63
CA GLU A 11 6.87 24.03 28.54
C GLU A 11 6.14 22.71 28.60
N THR A 12 4.81 22.75 28.48
CA THR A 12 3.97 21.55 28.36
C THR A 12 3.98 21.08 26.92
N ILE A 13 4.61 19.93 26.65
CA ILE A 13 4.72 19.35 25.32
C ILE A 13 3.85 18.09 25.17
N PRO A 14 3.24 17.85 24.01
CA PRO A 14 2.50 16.63 23.74
C PRO A 14 3.47 15.44 23.64
N THR A 15 3.14 14.34 24.32
CA THR A 15 3.97 13.13 24.38
C THR A 15 3.31 11.90 23.78
N GLY A 16 2.00 11.92 23.53
CA GLY A 16 1.28 10.79 22.98
C GLY A 16 -0.20 11.03 22.82
N LEU A 17 -0.87 9.97 22.43
CA LEU A 17 -2.32 9.87 22.37
C LEU A 17 -2.78 8.78 23.33
N HIS A 18 -3.80 9.08 24.13
CA HIS A 18 -4.50 8.12 24.94
C HIS A 18 -5.89 7.88 24.35
N PHE A 19 -6.25 6.63 24.17
CA PHE A 19 -7.58 6.20 23.77
C PHE A 19 -8.18 5.34 24.88
N GLU A 20 -9.42 5.65 25.24
CA GLU A 20 -10.24 4.85 26.14
C GLU A 20 -11.66 4.77 25.56
N ASN A 21 -12.28 3.59 25.55
CA ASN A 21 -13.68 3.45 25.17
C ASN A 21 -14.61 3.89 26.31
N LYS A 22 -15.90 4.02 26.01
CA LYS A 22 -16.89 4.51 26.99
C LYS A 22 -17.04 3.62 28.22
N ASP A 23 -16.82 2.31 28.05
CA ASP A 23 -17.00 1.31 29.11
C ASP A 23 -15.77 1.15 30.00
N GLY A 24 -14.64 1.77 29.61
CA GLY A 24 -13.36 1.74 30.36
C GLY A 24 -12.65 0.40 30.36
N ASP A 25 -13.11 -0.56 29.57
CA ASP A 25 -12.56 -1.91 29.46
C ASP A 25 -11.50 -2.07 28.35
N PHE A 26 -11.34 -1.03 27.52
CA PHE A 26 -10.31 -0.97 26.48
C PHE A 26 -9.58 0.36 26.55
N LYS A 27 -8.24 0.29 26.78
CA LYS A 27 -7.34 1.45 26.79
C LYS A 27 -6.15 1.17 25.88
N ASN A 28 -5.70 2.20 25.17
CA ASN A 28 -4.52 2.13 24.36
C ASN A 28 -3.75 3.46 24.40
N ASP A 29 -2.45 3.38 24.58
CA ASP A 29 -1.55 4.54 24.63
C ASP A 29 -0.58 4.47 23.45
N TYR A 30 -0.54 5.52 22.66
CA TYR A 30 0.44 5.71 21.59
C TYR A 30 1.40 6.83 21.98
N ARG A 31 2.67 6.49 22.12
CA ARG A 31 3.71 7.46 22.45
C ARG A 31 4.30 8.07 21.19
N PHE A 32 4.40 9.39 21.12
CA PHE A 32 5.06 10.07 20.02
C PHE A 32 6.57 9.78 20.03
N MET A 33 7.12 9.60 18.83
CA MET A 33 8.57 9.57 18.67
C MET A 33 9.14 10.98 18.88
N ASN A 34 10.34 11.04 19.44
CA ASN A 34 11.08 12.30 19.50
C ASN A 34 11.37 12.81 18.08
N THR A 35 11.17 14.11 17.86
CA THR A 35 11.39 14.78 16.57
C THR A 35 12.83 14.59 16.06
N GLU A 36 13.83 14.52 16.94
CA GLU A 36 15.22 14.26 16.59
C GLU A 36 15.39 12.87 15.96
N ILE A 37 14.78 11.84 16.56
CA ILE A 37 14.79 10.46 16.03
C ILE A 37 14.05 10.39 14.70
N ILE A 38 12.94 11.11 14.57
CA ILE A 38 12.19 11.19 13.32
C ILE A 38 13.05 11.82 12.23
N ASN A 39 13.68 12.94 12.50
CA ASN A 39 14.53 13.65 11.53
C ASN A 39 15.79 12.86 11.14
N GLU A 40 16.37 12.09 12.07
CA GLU A 40 17.50 11.22 11.80
C GLU A 40 17.11 10.03 10.91
N LYS A 41 15.95 9.42 11.17
CA LYS A 41 15.46 8.23 10.44
C LYS A 41 14.71 8.57 9.16
N LEU A 42 13.99 9.68 9.13
CA LEU A 42 13.39 10.23 7.92
C LEU A 42 14.47 10.90 7.05
N LYS A 43 15.41 10.11 6.54
CA LYS A 43 16.09 10.51 5.30
C LYS A 43 14.99 10.64 4.27
N THR A 44 14.65 11.88 3.94
CA THR A 44 13.54 12.23 3.05
C THR A 44 13.74 11.55 1.71
N VAL A 45 13.12 10.39 1.55
CA VAL A 45 12.93 9.79 0.22
C VAL A 45 11.93 10.69 -0.49
N LYS A 46 12.43 11.66 -1.22
CA LYS A 46 11.58 12.50 -2.07
C LYS A 46 11.11 11.63 -3.22
N PHE A 47 9.83 11.32 -3.23
CA PHE A 47 9.19 10.76 -4.41
C PHE A 47 9.30 11.77 -5.56
N ARG A 48 10.04 11.41 -6.61
CA ARG A 48 10.30 12.31 -7.75
C ARG A 48 9.14 12.42 -8.72
N GLY A 49 8.05 11.68 -8.45
CA GLY A 49 6.94 11.49 -9.37
C GLY A 49 7.25 10.43 -10.43
N VAL A 50 6.19 9.88 -11.00
CA VAL A 50 6.22 8.95 -12.14
C VAL A 50 5.04 9.23 -13.04
N ASN A 51 5.07 8.71 -14.27
CA ASN A 51 3.90 8.72 -15.13
C ASN A 51 2.94 7.60 -14.71
N TRP A 52 1.70 7.94 -14.41
CA TRP A 52 0.65 6.97 -14.14
C TRP A 52 0.07 6.49 -15.46
N HIS A 53 0.13 5.19 -15.71
CA HIS A 53 -0.27 4.58 -16.98
C HIS A 53 -1.67 3.98 -16.92
N VAL A 54 -2.08 3.55 -15.74
CA VAL A 54 -3.41 2.99 -15.47
C VAL A 54 -3.92 3.55 -14.17
N GLU A 55 -5.17 4.01 -14.18
CA GLU A 55 -5.87 4.50 -13.00
C GLU A 55 -7.22 3.82 -12.88
N VAL A 56 -7.57 3.36 -11.69
CA VAL A 56 -8.83 2.66 -11.41
C VAL A 56 -9.38 3.05 -10.04
N ASN A 57 -10.70 3.03 -9.91
CA ASN A 57 -11.38 3.12 -8.63
C ASN A 57 -11.76 1.70 -8.22
N PRO A 58 -11.19 1.16 -7.11
CA PRO A 58 -11.48 -0.20 -6.68
C PRO A 58 -12.95 -0.31 -6.26
N THR A 59 -13.61 -1.39 -6.64
CA THR A 59 -14.93 -1.71 -6.12
C THR A 59 -14.81 -2.61 -4.89
N VAL A 60 -15.83 -2.61 -4.03
CA VAL A 60 -15.89 -3.52 -2.87
C VAL A 60 -15.69 -4.97 -3.30
N ASN A 61 -16.36 -5.39 -4.37
CA ASN A 61 -16.23 -6.75 -4.90
C ASN A 61 -14.82 -7.07 -5.42
N ALA A 62 -14.12 -6.09 -6.02
CA ALA A 62 -12.75 -6.26 -6.47
C ALA A 62 -11.79 -6.44 -5.29
N VAL A 63 -11.96 -5.66 -4.23
CA VAL A 63 -11.16 -5.78 -2.99
C VAL A 63 -11.42 -7.12 -2.30
N GLN A 64 -12.68 -7.57 -2.23
CA GLN A 64 -13.02 -8.89 -1.68
C GLN A 64 -12.39 -10.04 -2.48
N ARG A 65 -12.45 -9.98 -3.82
CA ARG A 65 -11.77 -10.97 -4.67
C ARG A 65 -10.25 -10.96 -4.47
N PHE A 66 -9.65 -9.78 -4.35
CA PHE A 66 -8.23 -9.66 -4.05
C PHE A 66 -7.87 -10.31 -2.71
N GLN A 67 -8.66 -10.05 -1.68
CA GLN A 67 -8.49 -10.66 -0.36
C GLN A 67 -8.64 -12.19 -0.40
N PHE A 68 -9.64 -12.68 -1.14
CA PHE A 68 -9.86 -14.11 -1.32
C PHE A 68 -8.68 -14.79 -2.02
N GLN A 69 -8.20 -14.21 -3.13
CA GLN A 69 -7.07 -14.75 -3.88
C GLN A 69 -5.76 -14.72 -3.09
N ALA A 70 -5.51 -13.65 -2.33
CA ALA A 70 -4.34 -13.60 -1.45
C ALA A 70 -4.41 -14.67 -0.34
N GLY A 71 -5.61 -14.96 0.19
CA GLY A 71 -5.82 -16.02 1.17
C GLY A 71 -5.71 -17.43 0.58
N ALA A 72 -6.09 -17.60 -0.70
CA ALA A 72 -5.97 -18.86 -1.42
C ALA A 72 -4.53 -19.19 -1.88
N ASN A 73 -3.66 -18.18 -1.91
CA ASN A 73 -2.25 -18.31 -2.32
C ASN A 73 -1.31 -17.78 -1.22
N PRO A 74 -1.35 -18.36 -0.01
CA PRO A 74 -0.64 -17.81 1.15
C PRO A 74 0.89 -17.86 1.02
N GLU A 75 1.42 -18.73 0.16
CA GLU A 75 2.84 -18.84 -0.17
C GLU A 75 3.34 -17.66 -1.03
N HIS A 76 2.44 -16.94 -1.71
CA HIS A 76 2.76 -15.79 -2.53
C HIS A 76 2.39 -14.49 -1.81
N ASN A 77 3.39 -13.81 -1.25
CA ASN A 77 3.21 -12.53 -0.55
C ASN A 77 3.16 -11.32 -1.48
N THR A 78 3.27 -11.53 -2.79
CA THR A 78 3.21 -10.50 -3.83
C THR A 78 2.19 -10.84 -4.91
N PHE A 79 1.74 -9.82 -5.62
CA PHE A 79 0.92 -9.96 -6.82
C PHE A 79 1.50 -9.12 -7.96
N ILE A 80 1.19 -9.52 -9.20
CA ILE A 80 1.54 -8.79 -10.42
C ILE A 80 0.27 -8.17 -10.99
N ALA A 81 0.31 -6.89 -11.33
CA ALA A 81 -0.76 -6.21 -12.06
C ALA A 81 -0.40 -6.11 -13.54
N LYS A 82 -1.30 -6.55 -14.41
CA LYS A 82 -1.17 -6.49 -15.87
C LYS A 82 -2.48 -6.06 -16.49
N THR A 83 -2.40 -5.39 -17.64
CA THR A 83 -3.58 -5.14 -18.47
C THR A 83 -3.69 -6.17 -19.58
N ASP A 84 -4.91 -6.66 -19.79
CA ASP A 84 -5.29 -7.52 -20.89
C ASP A 84 -6.54 -6.93 -21.57
N GLY A 85 -6.35 -6.35 -22.75
CA GLY A 85 -7.37 -5.50 -23.37
C GLY A 85 -7.70 -4.30 -22.48
N ASP A 86 -8.97 -4.18 -22.11
CA ASP A 86 -9.51 -3.17 -21.22
C ASP A 86 -9.63 -3.65 -19.76
N GLN A 87 -9.06 -4.81 -19.43
CA GLN A 87 -9.10 -5.38 -18.09
C GLN A 87 -7.77 -5.16 -17.37
N LEU A 88 -7.84 -4.78 -16.09
CA LEU A 88 -6.72 -4.86 -15.15
C LEU A 88 -6.84 -6.18 -14.39
N LYS A 89 -5.85 -7.04 -14.56
CA LYS A 89 -5.79 -8.35 -13.90
C LYS A 89 -4.70 -8.37 -12.85
N PHE A 90 -4.96 -9.08 -11.74
CA PHE A 90 -3.97 -9.38 -10.71
C PHE A 90 -3.67 -10.87 -10.72
N THR A 91 -2.38 -11.20 -10.72
CA THR A 91 -1.88 -12.57 -10.76
C THR A 91 -1.00 -12.84 -9.55
N PHE A 92 -1.21 -13.98 -8.90
CA PHE A 92 -0.40 -14.52 -7.82
C PHE A 92 0.35 -15.75 -8.33
N GLY A 93 1.61 -15.88 -7.93
CA GLY A 93 2.43 -17.04 -8.30
C GLY A 93 2.74 -17.14 -9.77
N ASP A 94 3.11 -18.34 -10.18
CA ASP A 94 3.45 -18.70 -11.55
C ASP A 94 2.51 -19.82 -12.04
N VAL A 95 2.10 -19.75 -13.29
CA VAL A 95 1.27 -20.79 -13.96
C VAL A 95 1.94 -22.16 -14.03
N SER A 96 3.26 -22.21 -13.85
CA SER A 96 4.02 -23.48 -13.83
C SER A 96 3.95 -24.22 -12.50
N SER A 97 3.49 -23.58 -11.43
CA SER A 97 3.41 -24.15 -10.09
C SER A 97 2.00 -24.02 -9.52
N HIS A 98 1.83 -23.12 -8.58
CA HIS A 98 0.55 -22.79 -7.98
C HIS A 98 0.33 -21.29 -8.15
N GLY A 99 -0.78 -20.91 -8.70
CA GLY A 99 -1.06 -19.50 -8.94
C GLY A 99 -2.53 -19.23 -9.18
N GLY A 100 -2.91 -17.96 -9.08
CA GLY A 100 -4.26 -17.53 -9.33
C GLY A 100 -4.28 -16.19 -10.05
N GLU A 101 -5.27 -15.98 -10.88
CA GLU A 101 -5.52 -14.73 -11.60
C GLU A 101 -6.97 -14.32 -11.43
N PHE A 102 -7.23 -13.02 -11.36
CA PHE A 102 -8.58 -12.50 -11.42
C PHE A 102 -8.61 -11.09 -12.03
N THR A 103 -9.74 -10.72 -12.60
CA THR A 103 -9.97 -9.37 -13.09
C THR A 103 -10.31 -8.43 -11.93
N PHE A 104 -9.43 -7.46 -11.67
CA PHE A 104 -9.61 -6.45 -10.63
C PHE A 104 -10.53 -5.32 -11.11
N ALA A 105 -10.34 -4.83 -12.34
CA ALA A 105 -11.15 -3.78 -12.94
C ALA A 105 -11.35 -4.02 -14.44
N THR A 106 -12.43 -3.46 -14.99
CA THR A 106 -12.75 -3.46 -16.43
C THR A 106 -12.93 -2.02 -16.93
N GLY A 107 -12.90 -1.83 -18.24
CA GLY A 107 -13.00 -0.49 -18.83
C GLY A 107 -11.77 0.37 -18.56
N VAL A 108 -10.62 -0.24 -18.38
CA VAL A 108 -9.38 0.44 -18.03
C VAL A 108 -8.77 1.08 -19.28
N THR A 109 -8.40 2.35 -19.17
CA THR A 109 -7.62 3.04 -20.18
C THR A 109 -6.13 3.00 -19.83
N GLY A 110 -5.28 2.87 -20.87
CA GLY A 110 -3.84 2.73 -20.67
C GLY A 110 -3.38 1.29 -20.55
N LYS A 111 -2.09 1.09 -20.38
CA LYS A 111 -1.48 -0.26 -20.37
C LYS A 111 -0.36 -0.37 -19.34
N ILE A 112 -0.38 -1.48 -18.59
CA ILE A 112 0.75 -1.97 -17.81
C ILE A 112 1.42 -3.07 -18.62
N THR A 113 2.62 -2.77 -19.11
CA THR A 113 3.38 -3.65 -20.01
C THR A 113 4.48 -4.41 -19.27
N LYS A 114 4.93 -3.90 -18.11
CA LYS A 114 5.96 -4.51 -17.28
C LYS A 114 5.34 -5.33 -16.16
N ALA A 115 5.85 -6.54 -15.95
CA ALA A 115 5.39 -7.45 -14.89
C ALA A 115 6.03 -7.07 -13.54
N TRP A 116 5.67 -5.91 -13.01
CA TRP A 116 6.07 -5.51 -11.67
C TRP A 116 5.27 -6.28 -10.62
N SER A 117 5.93 -6.70 -9.54
CA SER A 117 5.27 -7.33 -8.40
C SER A 117 5.19 -6.37 -7.21
N TRP A 118 4.04 -6.33 -6.56
CA TRP A 118 3.80 -5.51 -5.37
C TRP A 118 3.44 -6.35 -4.16
N PRO A 119 3.78 -5.91 -2.94
CA PRO A 119 3.44 -6.65 -1.73
C PRO A 119 1.93 -6.64 -1.49
N ALA A 120 1.32 -7.83 -1.36
CA ALA A 120 -0.14 -7.97 -1.23
C ALA A 120 -0.65 -7.49 0.13
N ALA A 121 0.04 -7.81 1.21
CA ALA A 121 -0.42 -7.51 2.57
C ALA A 121 -0.52 -6.00 2.86
N PRO A 122 0.49 -5.15 2.55
CA PRO A 122 0.35 -3.70 2.70
C PRO A 122 -0.77 -3.11 1.87
N VAL A 123 -0.91 -3.55 0.60
CA VAL A 123 -1.97 -3.05 -0.29
C VAL A 123 -3.35 -3.41 0.26
N LEU A 124 -3.57 -4.66 0.66
CA LEU A 124 -4.81 -5.08 1.29
C LEU A 124 -5.08 -4.37 2.61
N GLY A 125 -4.03 -4.12 3.42
CA GLY A 125 -4.14 -3.35 4.66
C GLY A 125 -4.68 -1.95 4.42
N ILE A 126 -4.19 -1.24 3.42
CA ILE A 126 -4.67 0.09 3.02
C ILE A 126 -6.10 0.01 2.48
N LEU A 127 -6.39 -0.94 1.59
CA LEU A 127 -7.72 -1.08 0.99
C LEU A 127 -8.81 -1.50 2.00
N LYS A 128 -8.45 -2.12 3.13
CA LYS A 128 -9.39 -2.46 4.21
C LYS A 128 -9.86 -1.26 5.03
N ILE A 129 -9.02 -0.23 5.17
CA ILE A 129 -9.37 1.00 5.88
C ILE A 129 -9.95 2.06 4.95
N ALA A 130 -9.87 1.83 3.64
CA ALA A 130 -10.33 2.76 2.62
C ALA A 130 -11.82 2.54 2.31
N ASP A 131 -12.57 3.63 2.14
CA ASP A 131 -13.85 3.56 1.46
C ASP A 131 -13.61 3.42 -0.05
N ALA A 132 -14.15 2.37 -0.65
CA ALA A 132 -14.00 2.11 -2.09
C ALA A 132 -14.47 3.29 -2.96
N ASN A 133 -15.51 4.03 -2.52
CA ASN A 133 -16.05 5.18 -3.26
C ASN A 133 -15.08 6.37 -3.29
N ASN A 134 -14.19 6.47 -2.31
CA ASN A 134 -13.25 7.57 -2.14
C ASN A 134 -11.79 7.12 -2.32
N THR A 135 -11.60 6.03 -3.05
CA THR A 135 -10.28 5.43 -3.25
C THR A 135 -9.94 5.37 -4.73
N LYS A 136 -8.71 5.75 -5.06
CA LYS A 136 -8.14 5.65 -6.41
C LYS A 136 -6.82 4.89 -6.34
N MET A 137 -6.62 3.96 -7.25
CA MET A 137 -5.34 3.27 -7.45
C MET A 137 -4.74 3.68 -8.78
N SER A 138 -3.45 3.96 -8.78
CA SER A 138 -2.69 4.33 -9.98
C SER A 138 -1.46 3.44 -10.10
N PHE A 139 -1.17 2.97 -11.32
CA PHE A 139 -0.07 2.06 -11.62
C PHE A 139 0.85 2.67 -12.66
N SER A 140 2.16 2.50 -12.46
CA SER A 140 3.20 2.97 -13.36
C SER A 140 4.03 1.82 -13.93
N ASN A 141 4.42 1.93 -15.20
CA ASN A 141 5.41 1.06 -15.82
C ASN A 141 6.83 1.27 -15.26
N ASP A 142 7.02 2.32 -14.43
CA ASP A 142 8.28 2.59 -13.73
C ASP A 142 8.39 1.88 -12.37
N GLY A 143 7.43 0.98 -12.06
CA GLY A 143 7.45 0.18 -10.83
C GLY A 143 6.93 0.91 -9.60
N ALA A 144 6.05 1.87 -9.77
CA ALA A 144 5.36 2.52 -8.66
C ALA A 144 3.85 2.25 -8.73
N MET A 145 3.23 2.09 -7.57
CA MET A 145 1.78 2.08 -7.38
C MET A 145 1.41 3.14 -6.36
N GLN A 146 0.33 3.85 -6.59
CA GLN A 146 -0.26 4.78 -5.63
C GLN A 146 -1.65 4.32 -5.23
N ILE A 147 -1.95 4.42 -3.95
CA ILE A 147 -3.32 4.35 -3.44
C ILE A 147 -3.61 5.70 -2.81
N GLU A 148 -4.57 6.39 -3.36
CA GLU A 148 -5.08 7.65 -2.84
C GLU A 148 -6.46 7.41 -2.24
N LEU A 149 -6.66 7.85 -1.01
CA LEU A 149 -7.95 7.76 -0.32
C LEU A 149 -8.28 9.08 0.37
N ASP A 150 -9.53 9.47 0.29
CA ASP A 150 -10.08 10.59 1.01
C ASP A 150 -10.91 10.09 2.21
N SER A 151 -10.50 10.44 3.42
CA SER A 151 -11.21 10.09 4.64
C SER A 151 -12.24 11.14 5.07
N GLY A 152 -12.43 12.22 4.29
CA GLY A 152 -13.23 13.39 4.66
C GLY A 152 -12.52 14.36 5.62
N ILE A 153 -11.47 13.91 6.30
CA ILE A 153 -10.62 14.74 7.18
C ILE A 153 -9.31 15.07 6.48
N ALA A 154 -8.77 14.12 5.71
CA ALA A 154 -7.52 14.26 4.99
C ALA A 154 -7.48 13.34 3.78
N THR A 155 -6.73 13.74 2.76
CA THR A 155 -6.38 12.89 1.62
C THR A 155 -5.02 12.24 1.89
N TYR A 156 -5.00 10.91 1.87
CA TYR A 156 -3.80 10.10 2.06
C TYR A 156 -3.33 9.56 0.72
N LYS A 157 -2.01 9.64 0.47
CA LYS A 157 -1.35 9.08 -0.72
C LYS A 157 -0.28 8.10 -0.30
N TYR A 158 -0.54 6.83 -0.50
CA TYR A 158 0.41 5.75 -0.25
C TYR A 158 1.14 5.42 -1.54
N ILE A 159 2.45 5.65 -1.57
CA ILE A 159 3.31 5.27 -2.69
C ILE A 159 4.00 3.97 -2.34
N ILE A 160 3.76 2.94 -3.12
CA ILE A 160 4.28 1.60 -2.90
C ILE A 160 5.20 1.25 -4.07
N PRO A 161 6.52 1.09 -3.83
CA PRO A 161 7.43 0.61 -4.86
C PRO A 161 7.15 -0.86 -5.16
N ALA A 162 7.35 -1.25 -6.41
CA ALA A 162 7.39 -2.65 -6.78
C ALA A 162 8.63 -3.31 -6.17
N ASN A 163 8.52 -4.59 -5.85
CA ASN A 163 9.67 -5.39 -5.49
C ASN A 163 10.57 -5.50 -6.72
N ALA A 164 11.88 -5.29 -6.55
CA ALA A 164 12.85 -5.53 -7.61
C ALA A 164 12.73 -6.99 -8.05
N CYS A 165 12.52 -7.22 -9.33
CA CYS A 165 12.52 -8.57 -9.87
C CYS A 165 13.95 -9.12 -9.71
N LEU A 166 14.13 -10.13 -8.86
CA LEU A 166 15.41 -10.81 -8.61
C LEU A 166 15.94 -11.58 -9.83
N LEU A 167 15.38 -11.37 -11.02
CA LEU A 167 15.80 -12.04 -12.26
C LEU A 167 17.03 -11.40 -12.93
N TYR A 168 17.66 -10.38 -12.32
CA TYR A 168 18.84 -9.71 -12.89
C TYR A 168 20.01 -9.55 -11.90
N THR A 169 20.25 -10.51 -11.04
CA THR A 169 21.46 -10.53 -10.21
C THR A 169 22.33 -11.79 -10.42
N SER A 170 22.30 -12.41 -11.60
CA SER A 170 23.13 -13.58 -11.87
C SER A 170 24.03 -13.49 -13.10
N ASP A 171 24.43 -12.29 -13.53
CA ASP A 171 25.46 -12.17 -14.58
C ASP A 171 26.38 -10.97 -14.34
N ALA A 172 27.10 -11.00 -13.22
CA ALA A 172 28.27 -10.14 -13.01
C ALA A 172 29.26 -10.80 -12.05
N ALA A 173 29.68 -12.02 -12.39
CA ALA A 173 30.90 -12.63 -11.82
C ALA A 173 31.38 -13.70 -12.79
N ASP A 174 32.01 -13.25 -13.87
CA ASP A 174 33.09 -13.93 -14.58
C ASP A 174 33.62 -12.99 -15.66
N ASP A 175 34.66 -12.25 -15.29
CA ASP A 175 35.87 -11.97 -16.07
C ASP A 175 36.91 -11.32 -15.16
#